data_55f5c6a243d002fcf5c50b966c66fe0b
#
_entry.id   55f5c6a243d002fcf5c50b966c66fe0b
#
_cell.length_a   1.000
_cell.length_b   1.000
_cell.length_c   1.000
_cell.angle_alpha   90.00
_cell.angle_beta   90.00
_cell.angle_gamma   90.00
#
_symmetry.space_group_name_H-M   'P 1'
#
loop_
_entity.id
_entity.type
_entity.pdbx_description
1 polymer ?
#
loop_
_entity_poly.entity_id
_entity_poly.type
_entity_poly.pdbx_seq_one_letter_code
_entity_poly.pdbx_strand_id
1 'polypeptide(L)' 'MSENRNPIQADKILAYLQKHGTITQLDCYRAEEFCDEPILRLSARIFELRERGYNITSEHKTSRKNGKVKQYVEYRLEVA' A
#
# COMPACT_ATOMS: atom_id res chain seq x y z
N MET A 1 -0.70 -11.84 22.50
CA MET A 1 -0.88 -11.60 21.89
C MET A 1 -0.42 -11.18 20.95
N SER A 2 -0.10 -11.19 20.64
CA SER A 2 0.39 -10.77 19.88
C SER A 2 0.12 -10.53 18.74
N GLU A 3 -0.61 -10.08 18.52
CA GLU A 3 -1.07 -9.82 17.38
C GLU A 3 -0.27 -8.94 16.61
N ASN A 4 0.24 -9.26 15.55
CA ASN A 4 0.98 -8.46 14.63
C ASN A 4 0.10 -7.66 13.70
N ARG A 5 -1.18 -7.78 13.83
CA ARG A 5 -2.10 -7.03 13.01
C ARG A 5 -2.24 -5.61 13.51
N ASN A 6 -2.26 -4.67 12.61
CA ASN A 6 -2.47 -3.27 12.94
C ASN A 6 -3.65 -2.75 12.15
N PRO A 7 -4.88 -2.87 12.68
CA PRO A 7 -6.07 -2.45 11.94
C PRO A 7 -6.07 -0.98 11.59
N ILE A 8 -5.41 -0.16 12.41
CA ILE A 8 -5.35 1.28 12.12
C ILE A 8 -4.54 1.52 10.84
N GLN A 9 -3.42 0.82 10.67
CA GLN A 9 -2.62 0.97 9.46
C GLN A 9 -3.38 0.45 8.23
N ALA A 10 -4.06 -0.69 8.37
CA ALA A 10 -4.84 -1.22 7.27
C ALA A 10 -5.96 -0.25 6.86
N ASP A 11 -6.61 0.36 7.84
CA ASP A 11 -7.67 1.32 7.57
C ASP A 11 -7.13 2.57 6.88
N LYS A 12 -5.94 3.03 7.26
CA LYS A 12 -5.30 4.16 6.59
C LYS A 12 -4.98 3.84 5.14
N ILE A 13 -4.48 2.64 4.88
CA ILE A 13 -4.19 2.22 3.51
C ILE A 13 -5.47 2.13 2.70
N LEU A 14 -6.53 1.59 3.27
CA LEU A 14 -7.80 1.49 2.58
C LEU A 14 -8.33 2.88 2.22
N ALA A 15 -8.27 3.81 3.15
CA ALA A 15 -8.71 5.19 2.89
C ALA A 15 -7.87 5.82 1.78
N TYR A 16 -6.56 5.60 1.79
CA TYR A 16 -5.68 6.11 0.75
C TYR A 16 -6.05 5.52 -0.61
N LEU A 17 -6.30 4.21 -0.66
CA LEU A 17 -6.69 3.54 -1.89
C LEU A 17 -8.03 4.06 -2.41
N GLN A 18 -8.97 4.32 -1.51
CA GLN A 18 -10.27 4.85 -1.90
C GLN A 18 -10.15 6.27 -2.47
N LYS A 19 -9.20 7.03 -1.96
CA LYS A 19 -9.00 8.41 -2.39
C LYS A 19 -8.18 8.49 -3.68
N HIS A 20 -7.11 7.72 -3.78
CA HIS A 20 -6.16 7.82 -4.88
C HIS A 20 -6.24 6.66 -5.88
N GLY A 21 -6.81 5.55 -5.49
CA GLY A 21 -6.96 4.38 -6.36
C GLY A 21 -5.80 3.41 -6.33
N THR A 22 -4.59 3.88 -6.06
CA THR A 22 -3.40 3.05 -6.04
C THR A 22 -2.50 3.45 -4.89
N ILE A 23 -1.60 2.55 -4.49
CA ILE A 23 -0.62 2.83 -3.46
C ILE A 23 0.65 2.03 -3.73
N THR A 24 1.80 2.62 -3.43
CA THR A 24 3.09 1.94 -3.49
C THR A 24 3.79 2.06 -2.14
N GLN A 25 4.85 1.27 -1.94
CA GLN A 25 5.62 1.36 -0.71
C GLN A 25 6.22 2.77 -0.54
N LEU A 26 6.59 3.40 -1.65
CA LEU A 26 7.12 4.75 -1.60
C LEU A 26 6.08 5.75 -1.10
N ASP A 27 4.82 5.56 -1.48
CA ASP A 27 3.74 6.41 -0.99
C ASP A 27 3.62 6.32 0.52
N CYS A 28 3.91 5.17 1.10
CA CYS A 28 3.86 4.98 2.55
C CYS A 28 4.89 5.81 3.29
N TYR A 29 5.95 6.23 2.60
CA TYR A 29 6.97 7.09 3.21
C TYR A 29 6.76 8.56 2.92
N ARG A 30 6.11 8.88 1.81
CA ARG A 30 6.00 10.26 1.35
C ARG A 30 4.64 10.91 1.53
N ALA A 31 3.59 10.11 1.53
CA ALA A 31 2.25 10.67 1.60
C ALA A 31 2.00 11.30 2.97
N GLU A 32 1.31 12.43 2.95
CA GLU A 32 0.97 13.13 4.17
C GLU A 32 0.18 12.25 5.12
N GLU A 33 -0.64 11.39 4.57
CA GLU A 33 -1.50 10.50 5.35
C GLU A 33 -0.70 9.57 6.25
N PHE A 34 0.57 9.33 5.92
CA PHE A 34 1.42 8.41 6.66
C PHE A 34 2.63 9.08 7.30
N CYS A 35 2.64 10.40 7.37
CA CYS A 35 3.82 11.12 7.86
C CYS A 35 4.11 10.84 9.33
N ASP A 36 3.07 10.58 10.13
CA ASP A 36 3.24 10.32 11.53
C ASP A 36 3.71 8.90 11.80
N GLU A 37 3.32 7.98 10.97
CA GLU A 37 3.65 6.58 11.16
C GLU A 37 3.78 5.90 9.80
N PRO A 38 4.97 5.89 9.22
CA PRO A 38 5.19 5.24 7.94
C PRO A 38 4.88 3.75 8.00
N ILE A 39 4.31 3.23 6.94
CA ILE A 39 3.94 1.83 6.88
C ILE A 39 5.09 1.05 6.24
N LEU A 40 5.77 0.26 7.05
CA LEU A 40 6.96 -0.44 6.61
C LEU A 40 6.66 -1.74 5.85
N ARG A 41 5.51 -2.33 6.12
CA ARG A 41 5.15 -3.62 5.52
C ARG A 41 3.84 -3.50 4.79
N LEU A 42 3.87 -2.77 3.69
CA LEU A 42 2.66 -2.53 2.91
C LEU A 42 2.04 -3.84 2.43
N SER A 43 2.85 -4.80 1.98
CA SER A 43 2.32 -6.06 1.47
C SER A 43 1.52 -6.82 2.53
N ALA A 44 1.95 -6.75 3.79
CA ALA A 44 1.22 -7.39 4.87
C ALA A 44 -0.13 -6.72 5.11
N ARG A 45 -0.16 -5.39 5.04
CA ARG A 45 -1.43 -4.66 5.20
C ARG A 45 -2.37 -4.94 4.04
N ILE A 46 -1.82 -5.05 2.83
CA ILE A 46 -2.63 -5.39 1.65
C ILE A 46 -3.23 -6.78 1.82
N PHE A 47 -2.45 -7.74 2.32
CA PHE A 47 -2.95 -9.08 2.58
C PHE A 47 -4.13 -9.06 3.56
N GLU A 48 -4.00 -8.26 4.62
CA GLU A 48 -5.08 -8.13 5.60
C GLU A 48 -6.35 -7.57 4.97
N LEU A 49 -6.22 -6.60 4.09
CA LEU A 49 -7.37 -6.02 3.41
C LEU A 49 -8.02 -7.04 2.47
N ARG A 50 -7.22 -7.84 1.80
CA ARG A 50 -7.75 -8.91 0.94
C ARG A 50 -8.53 -9.93 1.75
N GLU A 51 -8.05 -10.24 2.95
CA GLU A 51 -8.76 -11.16 3.84
C GLU A 51 -10.09 -10.59 4.29
N ARG A 52 -10.22 -9.27 4.34
CA ARG A 52 -11.47 -8.62 4.69
C ARG A 52 -12.46 -8.58 3.53
N GLY A 53 -12.04 -9.01 2.35
CA GLY A 53 -12.90 -9.04 1.17
C GLY A 53 -12.66 -7.95 0.14
N TYR A 54 -11.69 -7.10 0.34
CA TYR A 54 -11.38 -6.07 -0.64
C TYR A 54 -10.57 -6.66 -1.79
N ASN A 55 -10.93 -6.30 -3.00
CA ASN A 55 -10.26 -6.79 -4.19
C ASN A 55 -9.12 -5.85 -4.54
N ILE A 56 -7.91 -6.22 -4.17
CA ILE A 56 -6.72 -5.41 -4.40
C ILE A 56 -5.78 -6.19 -5.31
N THR A 57 -5.48 -5.61 -6.47
CA THR A 57 -4.56 -6.22 -7.41
C THR A 57 -3.17 -5.62 -7.24
N SER A 58 -2.16 -6.33 -7.70
CA SER A 58 -0.79 -5.84 -7.66
C SER A 58 -0.20 -5.88 -9.05
N GLU A 59 0.65 -4.92 -9.37
CA GLU A 59 1.31 -4.83 -10.66
C GLU A 59 2.76 -4.42 -10.45
N HIS A 60 3.66 -5.13 -11.11
CA HIS A 60 5.08 -4.78 -11.07
C HIS A 60 5.33 -3.64 -12.05
N LYS A 61 5.94 -2.60 -11.55
CA LYS A 61 6.28 -1.42 -12.34
C LYS A 61 7.79 -1.23 -12.35
N THR A 62 8.29 -0.61 -13.39
CA THR A 62 9.69 -0.29 -13.52
C THR A 62 9.86 1.20 -13.72
N SER A 63 10.74 1.82 -12.95
CA SER A 63 11.03 3.23 -13.09
C SER A 63 12.49 3.39 -13.47
N ARG A 64 12.76 4.18 -14.50
CA ARG A 64 14.12 4.51 -14.91
C ARG A 64 14.38 5.96 -14.59
N LYS A 65 15.46 6.21 -13.87
CA LYS A 65 15.83 7.56 -13.53
C LYS A 65 17.35 7.64 -13.46
N ASN A 66 17.93 8.54 -14.21
CA ASN A 66 19.38 8.76 -14.24
C ASN A 66 20.15 7.48 -14.52
N GLY A 67 19.67 6.67 -15.46
CA GLY A 67 20.33 5.42 -15.81
C GLY A 67 20.14 4.28 -14.85
N LYS A 68 19.41 4.50 -13.75
CA LYS A 68 19.13 3.46 -12.78
C LYS A 68 17.72 2.93 -12.98
N VAL A 69 17.58 1.63 -12.86
CA VAL A 69 16.28 0.97 -12.98
C VAL A 69 15.84 0.53 -11.61
N LYS A 70 14.64 0.96 -11.18
CA LYS A 70 14.05 0.52 -9.93
C LYS A 70 12.76 -0.20 -10.24
N GLN A 71 12.57 -1.31 -9.57
CA GLN A 71 11.33 -2.06 -9.67
C GLN A 71 10.54 -1.86 -8.39
N TYR A 72 9.23 -1.71 -8.54
CA TYR A 72 8.35 -1.57 -7.40
C TYR A 72 7.00 -2.18 -7.71
N VAL A 73 6.21 -2.42 -6.68
CA VAL A 73 4.88 -2.99 -6.83
C VAL A 73 3.85 -1.92 -6.52
N GLU A 74 2.90 -1.75 -7.43
CA GLU A 74 1.78 -0.85 -7.23
C GLU A 74 0.54 -1.68 -6.94
N TYR A 75 -0.15 -1.34 -5.86
CA TYR A 75 -1.40 -2.00 -5.50
C TYR A 75 -2.57 -1.11 -5.89
N ARG A 76 -3.61 -1.72 -6.41
CA ARG A 76 -4.79 -0.99 -6.87
C ARG A 76 -6.04 -1.60 -6.26
N LEU A 77 -6.91 -0.75 -5.72
CA LEU A 77 -8.20 -1.19 -5.22
C LEU A 77 -9.17 -1.26 -6.40
N GLU A 78 -9.66 -2.47 -6.67
CA GLU A 78 -10.64 -2.65 -7.72
C GLU A 78 -12.03 -2.47 -7.12
N VAL A 79 -12.81 -1.60 -7.70
CA VAL A 79 -14.16 -1.35 -7.24
C VAL A 79 -15.11 -2.00 -8.24
N ALA A 80 -15.90 -2.91 -7.72
CA ALA A 80 -16.84 -3.64 -8.57
C ALA A 80 -18.05 -2.77 -8.92
#